data_d764bc55334b8c48d3ca8145b353fa7b
#
_entry.id   d764bc55334b8c48d3ca8145b353fa7b
#
_cell.length_a   1.000
_cell.length_b   1.000
_cell.length_c   1.000
_cell.angle_alpha   90.00
_cell.angle_beta   90.00
_cell.angle_gamma   90.00
#
_symmetry.space_group_name_H-M   'P 1'
#
loop_
_entity.id
_entity.type
_entity.pdbx_description
1 polymer ?
#
loop_
_entity_poly.entity_id
_entity_poly.type
_entity_poly.pdbx_seq_one_letter_code
_entity_poly.pdbx_strand_id
1 'polypeptide(L)'
;MKKIIGLVFICIPLISSLNFCQSNITYEAGTNMEIQSGADVCADAIYVNGTYSGTGTICQGALPVLLSSFNYSVNKNNVTLSWQTEAELNNSGFDIERKELKDNSIWVKAGFVTGNGTVNEQKFYTFEDKKIKTGKYKYRLKQIDYNGYYEYFSLDGDVSIEAPGKFSISQNYPNPSNPKSKIDYELPFKGKISIIVYDILGKEVAALVNEIKDEGYYTAEFDGSNLASGVYFYRINAESGILNFSKTLKMILVK
;
A
#
# COMPACT_ATOMS: atom_id res chain seq x y z
N MET A 1 4.43 4.98 56.58
CA MET A 1 4.88 6.14 55.79
C MET A 1 4.35 5.96 54.38
N LYS A 2 3.36 6.76 53.99
CA LYS A 2 2.81 6.72 52.62
C LYS A 2 3.84 7.38 51.69
N LYS A 3 4.53 6.61 50.85
CA LYS A 3 5.35 7.18 49.79
C LYS A 3 4.45 7.67 48.66
N ILE A 4 4.62 8.91 48.31
CA ILE A 4 3.88 9.61 47.26
C ILE A 4 4.31 9.07 45.90
N ILE A 5 3.35 8.66 45.08
CA ILE A 5 3.53 8.27 43.69
C ILE A 5 3.85 9.54 42.89
N GLY A 6 5.03 9.64 42.35
CA GLY A 6 5.39 10.73 41.45
C GLY A 6 4.84 10.44 40.04
N LEU A 7 3.83 11.18 39.62
CA LEU A 7 3.40 11.20 38.23
C LEU A 7 4.33 12.16 37.47
N VAL A 8 5.18 11.63 36.62
CA VAL A 8 6.08 12.48 35.83
C VAL A 8 5.47 12.62 34.42
N PHE A 9 4.94 13.79 34.13
CA PHE A 9 4.58 14.18 32.78
C PHE A 9 5.81 14.83 32.13
N ILE A 10 6.39 14.19 31.16
CA ILE A 10 7.42 14.79 30.31
C ILE A 10 6.74 15.29 29.03
N CYS A 11 6.43 16.58 28.98
CA CYS A 11 6.03 17.26 27.76
C CYS A 11 7.29 17.75 27.05
N ILE A 12 7.65 17.16 25.92
CA ILE A 12 8.71 17.68 25.05
C ILE A 12 8.05 18.58 24.01
N PRO A 13 8.30 19.90 24.01
CA PRO A 13 7.79 20.78 22.97
C PRO A 13 8.62 20.58 21.71
N LEU A 14 8.12 19.82 20.74
CA LEU A 14 8.60 19.87 19.37
C LEU A 14 7.90 21.01 18.63
N ILE A 15 8.71 21.86 18.02
CA ILE A 15 8.29 23.00 17.21
C ILE A 15 7.53 22.48 15.99
N SER A 16 6.27 22.34 16.12
CA SER A 16 5.13 22.33 15.17
C SER A 16 3.97 21.49 15.73
N SER A 17 3.05 22.17 16.41
CA SER A 17 1.61 21.87 16.59
C SER A 17 1.10 20.45 16.95
N LEU A 18 1.88 19.51 17.44
CA LEU A 18 1.39 18.27 18.04
C LEU A 18 2.12 18.03 19.36
N ASN A 19 1.44 18.33 20.49
CA ASN A 19 1.91 17.96 21.82
C ASN A 19 1.62 16.47 22.03
N PHE A 20 2.64 15.62 21.90
CA PHE A 20 2.57 14.26 22.42
C PHE A 20 2.89 14.33 23.91
N CYS A 21 1.91 14.07 24.75
CA CYS A 21 2.11 13.85 26.18
C CYS A 21 2.26 12.34 26.38
N GLN A 22 3.50 11.86 26.60
CA GLN A 22 3.74 10.47 27.00
C GLN A 22 3.58 10.38 28.52
N SER A 23 2.71 9.47 28.96
CA SER A 23 2.52 9.16 30.38
C SER A 23 3.23 7.85 30.71
N ASN A 24 4.25 7.93 31.58
CA ASN A 24 4.94 6.75 32.09
C ASN A 24 4.63 6.60 33.59
N ILE A 25 4.22 5.40 33.99
CA ILE A 25 4.03 5.06 35.40
C ILE A 25 5.08 4.02 35.80
N THR A 26 5.91 4.34 36.78
CA THR A 26 6.90 3.41 37.30
C THR A 26 6.58 3.07 38.75
N TYR A 27 6.49 1.79 39.06
CA TYR A 27 6.41 1.25 40.41
C TYR A 27 7.76 0.66 40.80
N GLU A 28 8.37 1.22 41.85
CA GLU A 28 9.68 0.77 42.32
C GLU A 28 9.60 -0.58 43.05
N ALA A 29 10.74 -1.25 43.16
CA ALA A 29 10.86 -2.50 43.93
C ALA A 29 10.45 -2.29 45.39
N GLY A 30 9.64 -3.21 45.92
CA GLY A 30 9.11 -3.15 47.28
C GLY A 30 7.82 -2.34 47.42
N THR A 31 7.22 -1.84 46.35
CA THR A 31 5.87 -1.27 46.36
C THR A 31 4.83 -2.30 46.00
N ASN A 32 3.68 -2.29 46.66
CA ASN A 32 2.51 -3.09 46.32
C ASN A 32 1.43 -2.16 45.79
N MET A 33 0.90 -2.50 44.61
CA MET A 33 -0.25 -1.84 44.01
C MET A 33 -1.44 -2.76 44.07
N GLU A 34 -2.56 -2.26 44.60
CA GLU A 34 -3.84 -2.96 44.56
C GLU A 34 -4.78 -2.22 43.61
N ILE A 35 -5.26 -2.91 42.58
CA ILE A 35 -6.24 -2.38 41.61
C ILE A 35 -7.59 -2.99 41.95
N GLN A 36 -8.52 -2.16 42.44
CA GLN A 36 -9.84 -2.61 42.83
C GLN A 36 -10.70 -2.93 41.63
N SER A 37 -11.73 -3.77 41.83
CA SER A 37 -12.68 -4.13 40.77
C SER A 37 -13.34 -2.90 40.15
N GLY A 38 -13.31 -2.82 38.82
CA GLY A 38 -13.85 -1.69 38.06
C GLY A 38 -12.92 -0.46 37.94
N ALA A 39 -11.70 -0.54 38.48
CA ALA A 39 -10.68 0.47 38.25
C ALA A 39 -9.71 0.04 37.14
N ASP A 40 -9.38 0.98 36.25
CA ASP A 40 -8.38 0.80 35.20
C ASP A 40 -7.20 1.72 35.43
N VAL A 41 -5.98 1.18 35.34
CA VAL A 41 -4.75 1.96 35.39
C VAL A 41 -4.11 1.93 34.01
N CYS A 42 -4.19 3.05 33.29
CA CYS A 42 -3.75 3.15 31.90
C CYS A 42 -2.66 4.21 31.76
N ALA A 43 -1.56 3.86 31.08
CA ALA A 43 -0.50 4.78 30.70
C ALA A 43 0.20 4.26 29.44
N ASP A 44 0.96 5.12 28.74
CA ASP A 44 1.71 4.73 27.53
C ASP A 44 2.78 3.67 27.84
N ALA A 45 3.37 3.73 29.02
CA ALA A 45 4.21 2.66 29.55
C ALA A 45 4.02 2.51 31.06
N ILE A 46 3.89 1.26 31.54
CA ILE A 46 3.79 0.90 32.94
C ILE A 46 4.95 -0.05 33.30
N TYR A 47 5.89 0.43 34.09
CA TYR A 47 7.02 -0.36 34.59
C TYR A 47 6.72 -0.82 36.00
N VAL A 48 6.46 -2.10 36.19
CA VAL A 48 6.16 -2.68 37.51
C VAL A 48 7.36 -3.47 37.99
N ASN A 49 8.20 -2.85 38.82
CA ASN A 49 9.31 -3.51 39.54
C ASN A 49 8.88 -4.08 40.90
N GLY A 50 7.62 -3.88 41.27
CA GLY A 50 6.97 -4.38 42.48
C GLY A 50 5.96 -5.49 42.21
N THR A 51 5.08 -5.77 43.17
CA THR A 51 3.97 -6.69 43.03
C THR A 51 2.66 -5.92 42.85
N TYR A 52 1.74 -6.47 42.05
CA TYR A 52 0.38 -5.94 42.00
C TYR A 52 -0.63 -7.05 42.30
N SER A 53 -1.76 -6.65 42.85
CA SER A 53 -2.87 -7.53 43.19
C SER A 53 -4.19 -6.80 42.92
N GLY A 54 -5.29 -7.54 42.96
CA GLY A 54 -6.63 -7.02 42.73
C GLY A 54 -7.26 -7.53 41.44
N THR A 55 -8.51 -7.13 41.19
CA THR A 55 -9.32 -7.55 40.04
C THR A 55 -9.57 -6.43 39.04
N GLY A 56 -8.96 -5.28 39.23
CA GLY A 56 -8.95 -4.19 38.26
C GLY A 56 -7.99 -4.46 37.09
N THR A 57 -8.08 -3.69 36.07
CA THR A 57 -7.31 -3.85 34.83
C THR A 57 -6.08 -2.93 34.83
N ILE A 58 -4.92 -3.48 34.51
CA ILE A 58 -3.81 -2.67 34.02
C ILE A 58 -3.99 -2.56 32.52
N CYS A 59 -4.35 -1.37 32.04
CA CYS A 59 -4.21 -1.08 30.62
C CYS A 59 -2.72 -0.87 30.37
N GLN A 60 -2.01 -1.95 30.11
CA GLN A 60 -0.71 -1.78 29.45
C GLN A 60 -1.03 -1.13 28.12
N GLY A 61 -0.54 0.08 27.91
CA GLY A 61 -0.41 0.60 26.57
C GLY A 61 0.22 -0.53 25.77
N ALA A 62 -0.45 -0.99 24.72
CA ALA A 62 0.09 -2.07 23.92
C ALA A 62 1.54 -1.72 23.66
N LEU A 63 2.48 -2.60 24.00
CA LEU A 63 3.85 -2.42 23.53
C LEU A 63 3.69 -2.30 22.03
N PRO A 64 4.04 -1.16 21.42
CA PRO A 64 3.81 -0.98 20.01
C PRO A 64 4.45 -2.14 19.28
N VAL A 65 3.88 -2.55 18.17
CA VAL A 65 4.55 -3.49 17.27
C VAL A 65 5.95 -2.94 17.02
N LEU A 66 6.96 -3.67 17.46
CA LEU A 66 8.34 -3.24 17.29
C LEU A 66 8.73 -3.51 15.82
N LEU A 67 8.55 -2.48 14.99
CA LEU A 67 8.93 -2.53 13.59
C LEU A 67 10.45 -2.41 13.48
N SER A 68 11.12 -3.41 12.91
CA SER A 68 12.59 -3.40 12.72
C SER A 68 13.02 -2.94 11.35
N SER A 69 12.15 -3.08 10.34
CA SER A 69 12.43 -2.57 9.00
C SER A 69 11.15 -2.27 8.23
N PHE A 70 11.21 -1.26 7.34
CA PHE A 70 10.18 -0.98 6.36
C PHE A 70 10.83 -0.50 5.07
N ASN A 71 10.73 -1.31 4.02
CA ASN A 71 11.44 -1.11 2.75
C ASN A 71 10.49 -1.23 1.56
N TYR A 72 10.97 -0.81 0.39
CA TYR A 72 10.23 -0.96 -0.85
C TYR A 72 11.14 -1.31 -2.03
N SER A 73 10.53 -1.86 -3.07
CA SER A 73 11.12 -1.97 -4.40
C SER A 73 10.07 -1.60 -5.46
N VAL A 74 10.53 -1.07 -6.59
CA VAL A 74 9.67 -0.68 -7.72
C VAL A 74 10.01 -1.51 -8.93
N ASN A 75 8.98 -2.11 -9.54
CA ASN A 75 9.09 -2.78 -10.83
C ASN A 75 8.03 -2.21 -11.78
N LYS A 76 8.47 -1.37 -12.73
CA LYS A 76 7.59 -0.58 -13.59
C LYS A 76 6.65 0.30 -12.75
N ASN A 77 5.38 -0.04 -12.74
CA ASN A 77 4.34 0.65 -11.98
C ASN A 77 3.74 -0.19 -10.84
N ASN A 78 4.49 -1.18 -10.37
CA ASN A 78 4.14 -1.95 -9.17
C ASN A 78 5.16 -1.65 -8.08
N VAL A 79 4.67 -1.42 -6.86
CA VAL A 79 5.48 -1.21 -5.65
C VAL A 79 5.31 -2.40 -4.75
N THR A 80 6.41 -3.07 -4.44
CA THR A 80 6.43 -4.10 -3.42
C THR A 80 6.95 -3.48 -2.12
N LEU A 81 6.12 -3.47 -1.10
CA LEU A 81 6.46 -3.08 0.26
C LEU A 81 6.83 -4.33 1.05
N SER A 82 7.86 -4.22 1.89
CA SER A 82 8.28 -5.29 2.80
C SER A 82 8.62 -4.71 4.16
N TRP A 83 8.16 -5.35 5.23
CA TRP A 83 8.47 -4.92 6.59
C TRP A 83 8.63 -6.11 7.51
N GLN A 84 9.29 -5.88 8.62
CA GLN A 84 9.58 -6.87 9.63
C GLN A 84 9.22 -6.33 11.01
N THR A 85 8.60 -7.16 11.82
CA THR A 85 8.37 -6.90 13.24
C THR A 85 9.27 -7.81 14.07
N GLU A 86 9.77 -7.32 15.20
CA GLU A 86 10.53 -8.13 16.18
C GLU A 86 9.58 -8.84 17.15
N ALA A 87 8.49 -8.18 17.51
CA ALA A 87 7.43 -8.69 18.35
C ALA A 87 6.12 -7.98 18.01
N GLU A 88 5.01 -8.64 18.27
CA GLU A 88 3.67 -8.07 18.11
C GLU A 88 2.84 -8.35 19.38
N LEU A 89 2.07 -7.36 19.80
CA LEU A 89 1.10 -7.51 20.85
C LEU A 89 -0.26 -7.04 20.36
N ASN A 90 -1.26 -7.93 20.42
CA ASN A 90 -2.65 -7.63 20.06
C ASN A 90 -2.84 -7.13 18.60
N ASN A 91 -1.88 -7.37 17.71
CA ASN A 91 -1.86 -6.87 16.34
C ASN A 91 -2.90 -7.56 15.45
N SER A 92 -3.95 -6.84 15.07
CA SER A 92 -4.92 -7.30 14.07
C SER A 92 -4.33 -7.28 12.65
N GLY A 93 -3.49 -6.27 12.36
CA GLY A 93 -2.84 -6.15 11.05
C GLY A 93 -2.46 -4.72 10.70
N PHE A 94 -2.15 -4.56 9.42
CA PHE A 94 -1.63 -3.32 8.86
C PHE A 94 -2.49 -2.86 7.69
N ASP A 95 -3.08 -1.66 7.78
CA ASP A 95 -3.55 -0.95 6.60
C ASP A 95 -2.33 -0.35 5.90
N ILE A 96 -2.21 -0.63 4.61
CA ILE A 96 -1.22 0.01 3.76
C ILE A 96 -1.86 1.26 3.18
N GLU A 97 -1.27 2.42 3.46
CA GLU A 97 -1.77 3.68 2.98
C GLU A 97 -0.75 4.37 2.06
N ARG A 98 -1.27 4.93 0.97
CA ARG A 98 -0.50 5.67 -0.03
C ARG A 98 -1.02 7.09 -0.17
N LYS A 99 -0.12 8.04 -0.40
CA LYS A 99 -0.43 9.42 -0.73
C LYS A 99 0.39 9.88 -1.93
N GLU A 100 -0.25 10.37 -2.98
CA GLU A 100 0.46 11.02 -4.09
C GLU A 100 1.03 12.37 -3.63
N LEU A 101 2.24 12.72 -4.07
CA LEU A 101 2.88 13.99 -3.74
C LEU A 101 2.42 15.09 -4.71
N LYS A 102 1.15 15.43 -4.61
CA LYS A 102 0.49 16.56 -5.30
C LYS A 102 -0.28 17.40 -4.30
N ASP A 103 -0.57 18.64 -4.70
CA ASP A 103 -1.40 19.53 -3.89
C ASP A 103 -2.76 18.90 -3.59
N ASN A 104 -3.25 19.09 -2.36
CA ASN A 104 -4.52 18.56 -1.85
C ASN A 104 -4.67 17.03 -1.88
N SER A 105 -3.59 16.27 -2.04
CA SER A 105 -3.65 14.81 -1.97
C SER A 105 -3.90 14.33 -0.54
N ILE A 106 -4.70 13.28 -0.42
CA ILE A 106 -5.04 12.62 0.85
C ILE A 106 -4.41 11.22 0.91
N TRP A 107 -4.28 10.68 2.10
CA TRP A 107 -3.93 9.28 2.29
C TRP A 107 -5.07 8.38 1.83
N VAL A 108 -4.75 7.38 1.02
CA VAL A 108 -5.70 6.40 0.48
C VAL A 108 -5.23 5.01 0.88
N LYS A 109 -6.14 4.21 1.39
CA LYS A 109 -5.87 2.80 1.70
C LYS A 109 -5.63 2.02 0.41
N ALA A 110 -4.45 1.43 0.26
CA ALA A 110 -4.06 0.57 -0.85
C ALA A 110 -4.41 -0.90 -0.59
N GLY A 111 -4.37 -1.33 0.67
CA GLY A 111 -4.72 -2.69 1.07
C GLY A 111 -4.63 -2.95 2.56
N PHE A 112 -4.73 -4.22 2.94
CA PHE A 112 -4.61 -4.69 4.32
C PHE A 112 -3.82 -6.00 4.35
N VAL A 113 -2.95 -6.13 5.34
CA VAL A 113 -2.22 -7.37 5.63
C VAL A 113 -2.50 -7.78 7.06
N THR A 114 -2.98 -9.00 7.26
CA THR A 114 -3.32 -9.53 8.58
C THR A 114 -2.06 -9.67 9.44
N GLY A 115 -2.13 -9.25 10.70
CA GLY A 115 -1.10 -9.43 11.72
C GLY A 115 -1.10 -10.84 12.33
N ASN A 116 -0.16 -11.08 13.24
CA ASN A 116 -0.04 -12.36 13.93
C ASN A 116 -0.54 -12.33 15.38
N GLY A 117 -1.34 -11.32 15.74
CA GLY A 117 -1.89 -11.18 17.09
C GLY A 117 -0.82 -10.83 18.13
N THR A 118 -0.58 -11.74 19.08
CA THR A 118 0.47 -11.59 20.10
C THR A 118 1.53 -12.65 19.89
N VAL A 119 2.72 -12.22 19.44
CA VAL A 119 3.89 -13.09 19.21
C VAL A 119 5.17 -12.38 19.64
N ASN A 120 6.09 -13.14 20.22
CA ASN A 120 7.40 -12.64 20.65
C ASN A 120 8.52 -13.23 19.78
N GLU A 121 8.31 -13.16 18.47
CA GLU A 121 9.25 -13.61 17.44
C GLU A 121 9.10 -12.76 16.18
N GLN A 122 10.16 -12.69 15.40
CA GLN A 122 10.17 -11.93 14.16
C GLN A 122 9.12 -12.41 13.17
N LYS A 123 8.41 -11.46 12.56
CA LYS A 123 7.46 -11.72 11.46
C LYS A 123 7.82 -10.88 10.25
N PHE A 124 7.69 -11.49 9.08
CA PHE A 124 7.98 -10.88 7.79
C PHE A 124 6.70 -10.70 7.01
N TYR A 125 6.54 -9.51 6.43
CA TYR A 125 5.36 -9.12 5.68
C TYR A 125 5.74 -8.56 4.32
N THR A 126 4.88 -8.76 3.37
CA THR A 126 4.99 -8.16 2.04
C THR A 126 3.62 -7.77 1.52
N PHE A 127 3.58 -6.69 0.74
CA PHE A 127 2.39 -6.24 0.04
C PHE A 127 2.77 -5.67 -1.33
N GLU A 128 2.03 -6.02 -2.38
CA GLU A 128 2.24 -5.51 -3.72
C GLU A 128 1.11 -4.55 -4.11
N ASP A 129 1.45 -3.27 -4.23
CA ASP A 129 0.56 -2.23 -4.76
C ASP A 129 0.78 -2.12 -6.27
N LYS A 130 -0.26 -2.46 -7.04
CA LYS A 130 -0.17 -2.69 -8.48
C LYS A 130 -0.77 -1.55 -9.28
N LYS A 131 -0.25 -1.35 -10.51
CA LYS A 131 -0.80 -0.44 -11.52
C LYS A 131 -0.91 1.01 -11.03
N ILE A 132 0.12 1.46 -10.34
CA ILE A 132 0.21 2.82 -9.84
C ILE A 132 0.53 3.75 -11.01
N LYS A 133 -0.09 4.93 -11.04
CA LYS A 133 0.21 5.95 -12.04
C LYS A 133 1.64 6.47 -11.89
N THR A 134 2.22 6.95 -12.97
CA THR A 134 3.49 7.70 -12.95
C THR A 134 3.38 8.88 -12.00
N GLY A 135 4.40 9.08 -11.16
CA GLY A 135 4.40 10.12 -10.14
C GLY A 135 5.20 9.74 -8.90
N LYS A 136 5.17 10.62 -7.90
CA LYS A 136 5.84 10.40 -6.61
C LYS A 136 4.82 10.17 -5.51
N TYR A 137 5.14 9.25 -4.62
CA TYR A 137 4.23 8.78 -3.58
C TYR A 137 4.95 8.66 -2.24
N LYS A 138 4.19 8.84 -1.16
CA LYS A 138 4.56 8.39 0.18
C LYS A 138 3.72 7.19 0.56
N TYR A 139 4.31 6.32 1.36
CA TYR A 139 3.65 5.16 1.95
C TYR A 139 3.78 5.20 3.47
N ARG A 140 2.80 4.63 4.13
CA ARG A 140 2.85 4.32 5.55
C ARG A 140 2.05 3.07 5.85
N LEU A 141 2.43 2.39 6.91
CA LEU A 141 1.61 1.37 7.55
C LEU A 141 0.78 2.04 8.63
N LYS A 142 -0.49 1.70 8.72
CA LYS A 142 -1.32 1.93 9.88
C LYS A 142 -1.52 0.59 10.55
N GLN A 143 -0.71 0.29 11.56
CA GLN A 143 -0.89 -0.89 12.39
C GLN A 143 -2.15 -0.73 13.22
N ILE A 144 -2.95 -1.78 13.36
CA ILE A 144 -4.25 -1.75 14.05
C ILE A 144 -4.32 -2.94 15.00
N ASP A 145 -4.66 -2.67 16.25
CA ASP A 145 -4.91 -3.68 17.25
C ASP A 145 -6.33 -4.24 17.19
N TYR A 146 -6.56 -5.40 17.77
CA TYR A 146 -7.91 -5.98 17.89
C TYR A 146 -8.88 -5.10 18.70
N ASN A 147 -8.38 -4.24 19.57
CA ASN A 147 -9.18 -3.27 20.33
C ASN A 147 -9.44 -1.97 19.58
N GLY A 148 -8.88 -1.81 18.36
CA GLY A 148 -9.07 -0.66 17.48
C GLY A 148 -8.06 0.48 17.67
N TYR A 149 -7.13 0.39 18.62
CA TYR A 149 -6.00 1.31 18.68
C TYR A 149 -5.11 1.14 17.46
N TYR A 150 -4.41 2.19 17.06
CA TYR A 150 -3.55 2.15 15.89
C TYR A 150 -2.33 3.06 16.02
N GLU A 151 -1.28 2.71 15.30
CA GLU A 151 -0.05 3.47 15.16
C GLU A 151 0.34 3.60 13.68
N TYR A 152 1.06 4.67 13.34
CA TYR A 152 1.55 4.90 11.98
C TYR A 152 3.06 4.72 11.90
N PHE A 153 3.51 3.91 10.93
CA PHE A 153 4.91 3.76 10.56
C PHE A 153 5.09 4.29 9.14
N SER A 154 5.83 5.38 9.00
CA SER A 154 6.08 6.00 7.70
C SER A 154 7.26 5.32 7.01
N LEU A 155 7.13 5.08 5.70
CA LEU A 155 8.25 4.68 4.87
C LEU A 155 9.21 5.87 4.69
N ASP A 156 10.50 5.63 4.83
CA ASP A 156 11.52 6.65 4.61
C ASP A 156 11.65 6.98 3.12
N GLY A 157 11.67 8.28 2.82
CA GLY A 157 11.81 8.79 1.46
C GLY A 157 10.52 8.76 0.64
N ASP A 158 10.70 9.00 -0.65
CA ASP A 158 9.62 9.06 -1.64
C ASP A 158 9.75 7.89 -2.61
N VAL A 159 8.62 7.25 -2.94
CA VAL A 159 8.55 6.21 -3.96
C VAL A 159 8.24 6.87 -5.31
N SER A 160 9.16 6.75 -6.26
CA SER A 160 9.00 7.31 -7.61
C SER A 160 8.60 6.22 -8.60
N ILE A 161 7.48 6.44 -9.29
CA ILE A 161 7.05 5.65 -10.44
C ILE A 161 7.43 6.44 -11.69
N GLU A 162 8.52 6.03 -12.31
CA GLU A 162 9.03 6.68 -13.51
C GLU A 162 8.19 6.35 -14.74
N ALA A 163 8.10 7.31 -15.69
CA ALA A 163 7.53 7.06 -16.98
C ALA A 163 8.34 6.02 -17.76
N PRO A 164 7.72 5.21 -18.63
CA PRO A 164 8.44 4.29 -19.51
C PRO A 164 9.46 5.04 -20.38
N GLY A 165 10.63 4.47 -20.59
CA GLY A 165 11.67 5.09 -21.43
C GLY A 165 11.38 5.04 -22.93
N LYS A 166 10.40 4.22 -23.38
CA LYS A 166 10.06 4.05 -24.79
C LYS A 166 8.62 3.59 -24.96
N PHE A 167 8.06 3.85 -26.14
CA PHE A 167 6.79 3.23 -26.53
C PHE A 167 6.92 1.72 -26.64
N SER A 168 5.98 0.99 -26.07
CA SER A 168 5.87 -0.44 -26.28
C SER A 168 4.42 -0.91 -26.29
N ILE A 169 4.19 -2.02 -26.96
CA ILE A 169 2.93 -2.78 -26.89
C ILE A 169 3.27 -4.26 -26.84
N SER A 170 2.68 -4.96 -25.89
CA SER A 170 2.87 -6.39 -25.70
C SER A 170 2.01 -7.23 -26.64
N GLN A 171 2.38 -8.51 -26.78
CA GLN A 171 1.46 -9.54 -27.26
C GLN A 171 0.28 -9.63 -26.30
N ASN A 172 -0.94 -9.77 -26.84
CA ASN A 172 -2.11 -9.98 -26.02
C ASN A 172 -2.00 -11.28 -25.20
N TYR A 173 -2.53 -11.27 -24.00
CA TYR A 173 -2.52 -12.42 -23.11
C TYR A 173 -3.90 -12.62 -22.44
N PRO A 174 -4.43 -13.85 -22.49
CA PRO A 174 -3.93 -15.03 -23.19
C PRO A 174 -3.96 -14.88 -24.72
N ASN A 175 -3.09 -15.62 -25.42
CA ASN A 175 -3.11 -15.79 -26.88
C ASN A 175 -2.83 -17.26 -27.22
N PRO A 176 -3.81 -18.04 -27.68
CA PRO A 176 -5.17 -17.64 -28.08
C PRO A 176 -6.02 -17.06 -26.94
N SER A 177 -6.88 -16.08 -27.30
CA SER A 177 -7.89 -15.51 -26.40
C SER A 177 -9.17 -16.34 -26.41
N ASN A 178 -9.85 -16.48 -25.25
CA ASN A 178 -11.12 -17.19 -25.10
C ASN A 178 -12.04 -16.50 -24.08
N PRO A 179 -13.00 -15.71 -24.45
CA PRO A 179 -12.96 -14.80 -25.61
C PRO A 179 -12.19 -13.51 -25.27
N LYS A 180 -11.71 -13.36 -24.01
CA LYS A 180 -11.10 -12.13 -23.48
C LYS A 180 -9.59 -12.23 -23.43
N SER A 181 -8.92 -11.11 -23.66
CA SER A 181 -7.49 -10.96 -23.41
C SER A 181 -7.12 -9.52 -23.08
N LYS A 182 -5.90 -9.33 -22.59
CA LYS A 182 -5.33 -8.04 -22.20
C LYS A 182 -4.13 -7.72 -23.08
N ILE A 183 -3.95 -6.44 -23.36
CA ILE A 183 -2.85 -5.90 -24.14
C ILE A 183 -2.20 -4.80 -23.30
N ASP A 184 -0.99 -5.04 -22.83
CA ASP A 184 -0.24 -4.03 -22.10
C ASP A 184 0.50 -3.12 -23.08
N TYR A 185 0.52 -1.81 -22.79
CA TYR A 185 1.26 -0.84 -23.57
C TYR A 185 1.86 0.24 -22.67
N GLU A 186 2.94 0.84 -23.14
CA GLU A 186 3.75 1.79 -22.39
C GLU A 186 3.90 3.08 -23.19
N LEU A 187 3.67 4.21 -22.53
CA LEU A 187 3.73 5.54 -23.12
C LEU A 187 4.82 6.35 -22.41
N PRO A 188 5.91 6.75 -23.11
CA PRO A 188 6.97 7.55 -22.50
C PRO A 188 6.59 9.03 -22.30
N PHE A 189 5.53 9.50 -22.96
CA PHE A 189 5.00 10.86 -22.85
C PHE A 189 3.53 10.92 -23.25
N LYS A 190 2.87 12.00 -22.84
CA LYS A 190 1.47 12.29 -23.15
C LYS A 190 1.22 12.38 -24.64
N GLY A 191 0.16 11.72 -25.11
CA GLY A 191 -0.20 11.74 -26.53
C GLY A 191 -1.59 11.19 -26.81
N LYS A 192 -2.03 11.33 -28.07
CA LYS A 192 -3.24 10.71 -28.58
C LYS A 192 -2.94 9.25 -28.92
N ILE A 193 -3.69 8.34 -28.32
CA ILE A 193 -3.50 6.89 -28.46
C ILE A 193 -4.74 6.29 -29.09
N SER A 194 -4.53 5.44 -30.09
CA SER A 194 -5.57 4.55 -30.61
C SER A 194 -5.07 3.10 -30.64
N ILE A 195 -5.91 2.18 -30.18
CA ILE A 195 -5.70 0.73 -30.34
C ILE A 195 -6.94 0.17 -31.03
N ILE A 196 -6.77 -0.31 -32.25
CA ILE A 196 -7.86 -0.78 -33.11
C ILE A 196 -7.58 -2.22 -33.51
N VAL A 197 -8.62 -3.05 -33.47
CA VAL A 197 -8.58 -4.46 -33.88
C VAL A 197 -9.19 -4.59 -35.28
N TYR A 198 -8.51 -5.37 -36.14
CA TYR A 198 -8.89 -5.63 -37.52
C TYR A 198 -9.03 -7.13 -37.75
N ASP A 199 -9.94 -7.49 -38.65
CA ASP A 199 -9.98 -8.84 -39.20
C ASP A 199 -8.89 -9.07 -40.25
N ILE A 200 -8.87 -10.27 -40.87
CA ILE A 200 -7.88 -10.66 -41.90
C ILE A 200 -8.00 -9.85 -43.19
N LEU A 201 -9.14 -9.20 -43.43
CA LEU A 201 -9.39 -8.34 -44.58
C LEU A 201 -9.04 -6.88 -44.35
N GLY A 202 -8.59 -6.56 -43.12
CA GLY A 202 -8.24 -5.20 -42.71
C GLY A 202 -9.46 -4.35 -42.31
N LYS A 203 -10.65 -4.96 -42.14
CA LYS A 203 -11.82 -4.27 -41.62
C LYS A 203 -11.69 -4.07 -40.12
N GLU A 204 -11.96 -2.87 -39.65
CA GLU A 204 -12.05 -2.58 -38.20
C GLU A 204 -13.22 -3.34 -37.57
N VAL A 205 -12.94 -4.09 -36.51
CA VAL A 205 -13.92 -4.89 -35.77
C VAL A 205 -14.08 -4.44 -34.30
N ALA A 206 -13.10 -3.74 -33.75
CA ALA A 206 -13.20 -3.14 -32.44
C ALA A 206 -12.18 -1.98 -32.25
N ALA A 207 -12.59 -0.93 -31.54
CA ALA A 207 -11.70 0.11 -31.07
C ALA A 207 -11.56 -0.03 -29.53
N LEU A 208 -10.36 -0.36 -29.05
CA LEU A 208 -10.11 -0.62 -27.64
C LEU A 208 -9.73 0.67 -26.89
N VAL A 209 -8.98 1.56 -27.53
CA VAL A 209 -8.55 2.85 -27.01
C VAL A 209 -8.61 3.89 -28.13
N ASN A 210 -9.11 5.08 -27.86
CA ASN A 210 -9.08 6.22 -28.75
C ASN A 210 -9.21 7.52 -27.93
N GLU A 211 -8.14 7.89 -27.23
CA GLU A 211 -8.15 9.04 -26.31
C GLU A 211 -6.73 9.60 -26.11
N ILE A 212 -6.64 10.79 -25.47
CA ILE A 212 -5.39 11.36 -25.01
C ILE A 212 -5.07 10.73 -23.65
N LYS A 213 -3.87 10.18 -23.53
CA LYS A 213 -3.34 9.63 -22.27
C LYS A 213 -2.03 10.32 -21.88
N ASP A 214 -1.83 10.43 -20.58
CA ASP A 214 -0.56 10.86 -20.01
C ASP A 214 0.50 9.75 -20.17
N GLU A 215 1.77 10.06 -19.88
CA GLU A 215 2.82 9.04 -19.80
C GLU A 215 2.51 7.99 -18.73
N GLY A 216 2.86 6.73 -18.99
CA GLY A 216 2.62 5.66 -18.04
C GLY A 216 2.47 4.27 -18.65
N TYR A 217 2.02 3.35 -17.79
CA TYR A 217 1.80 1.95 -18.07
C TYR A 217 0.29 1.67 -18.11
N TYR A 218 -0.19 1.03 -19.16
CA TYR A 218 -1.60 0.85 -19.42
C TYR A 218 -1.92 -0.57 -19.85
N THR A 219 -3.17 -0.96 -19.66
CA THR A 219 -3.72 -2.22 -20.17
C THR A 219 -5.02 -1.94 -20.90
N ALA A 220 -5.11 -2.36 -22.16
CA ALA A 220 -6.38 -2.41 -22.91
C ALA A 220 -6.98 -3.82 -22.80
N GLU A 221 -8.29 -3.90 -22.66
CA GLU A 221 -9.02 -5.17 -22.63
C GLU A 221 -9.70 -5.41 -23.97
N PHE A 222 -9.51 -6.61 -24.51
CA PHE A 222 -10.21 -7.09 -25.69
C PHE A 222 -11.24 -8.13 -25.27
N ASP A 223 -12.46 -7.97 -25.77
CA ASP A 223 -13.55 -8.94 -25.63
C ASP A 223 -14.05 -9.35 -26.99
N GLY A 224 -13.68 -10.56 -27.43
CA GLY A 224 -14.07 -11.15 -28.70
C GLY A 224 -15.40 -11.92 -28.67
N SER A 225 -16.25 -11.77 -27.65
CA SER A 225 -17.50 -12.53 -27.48
C SER A 225 -18.42 -12.43 -28.68
N ASN A 226 -18.42 -11.31 -29.41
CA ASN A 226 -19.28 -11.08 -30.59
C ASN A 226 -18.56 -11.32 -31.92
N LEU A 227 -17.32 -11.81 -31.90
CA LEU A 227 -16.51 -12.07 -33.09
C LEU A 227 -16.39 -13.57 -33.32
N ALA A 228 -16.18 -14.01 -34.57
CA ALA A 228 -15.91 -15.41 -34.90
C ALA A 228 -14.53 -15.84 -34.43
N SER A 229 -14.34 -17.15 -34.17
CA SER A 229 -13.00 -17.71 -33.96
C SER A 229 -12.15 -17.47 -35.21
N GLY A 230 -10.89 -17.05 -35.03
CA GLY A 230 -10.04 -16.73 -36.18
C GLY A 230 -8.83 -15.89 -35.83
N VAL A 231 -8.17 -15.42 -36.87
CA VAL A 231 -7.00 -14.53 -36.76
C VAL A 231 -7.44 -13.09 -36.88
N TYR A 232 -6.94 -12.27 -35.96
CA TYR A 232 -7.13 -10.83 -35.91
C TYR A 232 -5.79 -10.13 -35.79
N PHE A 233 -5.78 -8.84 -36.06
CA PHE A 233 -4.63 -7.97 -35.87
C PHE A 233 -5.05 -6.77 -35.03
N TYR A 234 -4.21 -6.35 -34.14
CA TYR A 234 -4.42 -5.07 -33.43
C TYR A 234 -3.26 -4.14 -33.69
N ARG A 235 -3.58 -2.86 -33.90
CA ARG A 235 -2.61 -1.81 -34.16
C ARG A 235 -2.74 -0.73 -33.12
N ILE A 236 -1.62 -0.37 -32.52
CA ILE A 236 -1.48 0.86 -31.73
C ILE A 236 -0.91 1.97 -32.61
N ASN A 237 -1.52 3.14 -32.54
CA ASN A 237 -0.92 4.38 -32.99
C ASN A 237 -0.84 5.33 -31.79
N ALA A 238 0.31 5.93 -31.60
CA ALA A 238 0.58 6.90 -30.54
C ALA A 238 1.19 8.15 -31.17
N GLU A 239 0.53 9.29 -30.99
CA GLU A 239 0.91 10.58 -31.58
C GLU A 239 1.17 11.59 -30.45
N SER A 240 2.36 12.22 -30.46
CA SER A 240 2.72 13.29 -29.51
C SER A 240 3.61 14.31 -30.23
N GLY A 241 2.99 15.39 -30.65
CA GLY A 241 3.68 16.40 -31.47
C GLY A 241 4.22 15.82 -32.78
N ILE A 242 5.53 15.83 -32.93
CA ILE A 242 6.22 15.28 -34.12
C ILE A 242 6.53 13.79 -34.00
N LEU A 243 6.30 13.19 -32.84
CA LEU A 243 6.60 11.79 -32.56
C LEU A 243 5.41 10.93 -32.85
N ASN A 244 5.59 10.00 -33.77
CA ASN A 244 4.59 9.02 -34.15
C ASN A 244 5.14 7.62 -33.96
N PHE A 245 4.37 6.77 -33.31
CA PHE A 245 4.66 5.36 -33.14
C PHE A 245 3.49 4.52 -33.63
N SER A 246 3.79 3.52 -34.43
CA SER A 246 2.78 2.57 -34.91
C SER A 246 3.34 1.15 -34.85
N LYS A 247 2.57 0.23 -34.31
CA LYS A 247 2.93 -1.20 -34.28
C LYS A 247 1.67 -2.06 -34.41
N THR A 248 1.78 -3.10 -35.20
CA THR A 248 0.71 -4.08 -35.42
C THR A 248 1.17 -5.44 -34.93
N LEU A 249 0.30 -6.15 -34.22
CA LEU A 249 0.53 -7.51 -33.72
C LEU A 249 -0.65 -8.40 -34.06
N LYS A 250 -0.36 -9.71 -34.18
CA LYS A 250 -1.36 -10.75 -34.51
C LYS A 250 -1.96 -11.30 -33.23
N MET A 251 -3.25 -11.59 -33.25
CA MET A 251 -4.02 -12.19 -32.17
C MET A 251 -4.84 -13.36 -32.70
N ILE A 252 -5.01 -14.42 -31.92
CA ILE A 252 -5.86 -15.57 -32.24
C ILE A 252 -7.02 -15.59 -31.25
N LEU A 253 -8.24 -15.67 -31.75
CA LEU A 253 -9.46 -15.83 -30.97
C LEU A 253 -9.99 -17.26 -31.16
N VAL A 254 -10.25 -17.93 -30.04
CA VAL A 254 -10.86 -19.27 -29.98
C VAL A 254 -12.07 -19.21 -29.06
N LYS A 255 -13.16 -19.84 -29.45
CA LYS A 255 -14.37 -20.01 -28.64
C LYS A 255 -14.64 -21.48 -28.43
#